data_a759db2312f32b806de50a1df8dc64ed
#
_entry.id   a759db2312f32b806de50a1df8dc64ed
#
_cell.length_a   1.000
_cell.length_b   1.000
_cell.length_c   1.000
_cell.angle_alpha   90.00
_cell.angle_beta   90.00
_cell.angle_gamma   90.00
#
_symmetry.space_group_name_H-M   'P 1'
#
loop_
_entity.id
_entity.type
_entity.pdbx_description
1 polymer ?
#
loop_
_entity_poly.entity_id
_entity_poly.type
_entity_poly.pdbx_seq_one_letter_code
_entity_poly.pdbx_strand_id
1 'polypeptide(L)' 'MNEVEFLEYIIKSIVSNKDAVSIERVEDELWVLLTLKVDKNDMWTIIWKSGNTINSIRNIIRIFWIQLNKKINIKVLD' A
#
# COMPACT_ATOMS: atom_id res chain seq x y z
N MET A 1 0.84 -13.22 -7.89
CA MET A 1 1.05 -11.84 -7.37
C MET A 1 0.80 -11.85 -5.86
N ASN A 2 1.74 -11.34 -5.09
CA ASN A 2 1.57 -11.22 -3.64
C ASN A 2 1.09 -9.81 -3.26
N GLU A 3 0.86 -9.58 -1.97
CA GLU A 3 0.32 -8.31 -1.48
C GLU A 3 1.26 -7.13 -1.73
N VAL A 4 2.56 -7.35 -1.67
CA VAL A 4 3.54 -6.28 -1.92
C VAL A 4 3.53 -5.90 -3.41
N GLU A 5 3.58 -6.90 -4.28
CA GLU A 5 3.55 -6.67 -5.72
C GLU A 5 2.25 -5.98 -6.16
N PHE A 6 1.13 -6.39 -5.56
CA PHE A 6 -0.16 -5.79 -5.85
C PHE A 6 -0.19 -4.31 -5.44
N LEU A 7 0.24 -4.02 -4.22
CA LEU A 7 0.28 -2.63 -3.71
C LEU A 7 1.22 -1.79 -4.57
N GLU A 8 2.40 -2.31 -4.86
CA GLU A 8 3.38 -1.61 -5.68
C GLU A 8 2.83 -1.28 -7.07
N TYR A 9 2.18 -2.24 -7.71
CA TYR A 9 1.59 -2.05 -9.02
C TYR A 9 0.57 -0.92 -9.02
N ILE A 10 -0.34 -0.93 -8.06
CA ILE A 10 -1.39 0.09 -7.97
C ILE A 10 -0.80 1.46 -7.69
N ILE A 11 0.10 1.57 -6.73
CA ILE A 11 0.71 2.84 -6.36
C ILE A 11 1.51 3.42 -7.52
N LYS A 12 2.31 2.61 -8.18
CA LYS A 12 3.09 3.06 -9.34
C LYS A 12 2.21 3.49 -10.52
N SER A 13 0.98 3.00 -10.57
CA SER A 13 0.04 3.39 -11.63
C SER A 13 -0.53 4.79 -11.44
N ILE A 14 -0.47 5.35 -10.24
CA ILE A 14 -1.09 6.63 -9.91
C ILE A 14 -0.11 7.72 -9.51
N VAL A 15 1.12 7.39 -9.15
CA VAL A 15 2.11 8.39 -8.75
C VAL A 15 2.87 8.92 -9.95
N SER A 16 3.40 10.15 -9.82
CA SER A 16 4.24 10.77 -10.84
C SER A 16 5.67 10.27 -10.78
N ASN A 17 6.22 10.11 -9.59
CA ASN A 17 7.59 9.65 -9.40
C ASN A 17 7.61 8.18 -8.95
N LYS A 18 7.62 7.29 -9.94
CA LYS A 18 7.58 5.85 -9.69
C LYS A 18 8.84 5.35 -8.97
N ASP A 19 9.99 6.00 -9.20
CA ASP A 19 11.26 5.56 -8.62
C ASP A 19 11.33 5.84 -7.11
N ALA A 20 10.49 6.73 -6.61
CA ALA A 20 10.43 7.03 -5.18
C ALA A 20 9.51 6.11 -4.40
N VAL A 21 8.79 5.22 -5.07
CA VAL A 21 7.89 4.27 -4.39
C VAL A 21 8.71 3.19 -3.71
N SER A 22 8.48 3.01 -2.42
CA SER A 22 9.11 1.92 -1.68
C SER A 22 8.09 1.33 -0.71
N ILE A 23 8.14 0.01 -0.55
CA ILE A 23 7.25 -0.72 0.34
C ILE A 23 8.10 -1.62 1.21
N GLU A 24 7.99 -1.43 2.52
CA GLU A 24 8.64 -2.30 3.49
C GLU A 24 7.61 -3.24 4.08
N ARG A 25 7.94 -4.52 4.12
CA ARG A 25 7.05 -5.55 4.64
C ARG A 25 7.61 -6.12 5.94
N VAL A 26 6.81 -6.03 6.99
CA VAL A 26 7.12 -6.64 8.28
C VAL A 26 6.00 -7.62 8.61
N GLU A 27 6.36 -8.83 9.00
CA GLU A 27 5.41 -9.88 9.28
C GLU A 27 5.62 -10.45 10.68
N ASP A 28 4.54 -10.64 11.43
CA ASP A 28 4.55 -11.40 12.67
C ASP A 28 3.49 -12.52 12.56
N GLU A 29 3.12 -13.12 13.70
CA GLU A 29 2.20 -14.27 13.70
C GLU A 29 0.79 -13.92 13.22
N LEU A 30 0.32 -12.69 13.46
CA LEU A 30 -1.06 -12.31 13.21
C LEU A 30 -1.19 -11.23 12.14
N TRP A 31 -0.14 -10.48 11.87
CA TRP A 31 -0.20 -9.28 11.06
C TRP A 31 0.90 -9.23 10.03
N VAL A 32 0.58 -8.61 8.90
CA VAL A 32 1.58 -8.14 7.93
C VAL A 32 1.42 -6.62 7.86
N LEU A 33 2.50 -5.90 8.10
CA LEU A 33 2.51 -4.44 7.98
C LEU A 33 3.25 -4.05 6.71
N LEU A 34 2.57 -3.34 5.83
CA LEU A 34 3.17 -2.78 4.62
C LEU A 34 3.33 -1.28 4.83
N THR A 35 4.57 -0.83 4.88
CA THR A 35 4.89 0.58 5.04
C THR A 35 5.21 1.16 3.67
N LEU A 36 4.35 2.05 3.20
CA LEU A 36 4.47 2.66 1.89
C LEU A 36 5.11 4.03 2.00
N LYS A 37 6.12 4.26 1.16
CA LYS A 37 6.75 5.57 1.03
C LYS A 37 6.72 5.99 -0.43
N VAL A 38 6.32 7.23 -0.67
CA VAL A 38 6.26 7.82 -2.01
C VAL A 38 6.92 9.20 -1.98
N ASP A 39 7.10 9.79 -3.17
CA ASP A 39 7.57 11.17 -3.28
C ASP A 39 6.59 12.09 -2.55
N LYS A 40 7.12 13.11 -1.90
CA LYS A 40 6.33 14.08 -1.15
C LYS A 40 5.21 14.70 -2.01
N ASN A 41 5.50 14.96 -3.28
CA ASN A 41 4.52 15.53 -4.20
C ASN A 41 3.39 14.56 -4.53
N ASP A 42 3.64 13.27 -4.42
CA ASP A 42 2.62 12.24 -4.71
C ASP A 42 1.77 11.90 -3.50
N MET A 43 2.18 12.31 -2.30
CA MET A 43 1.39 12.11 -1.08
C MET A 43 0.00 12.74 -1.20
N TRP A 44 -0.07 13.91 -1.83
CA TRP A 44 -1.34 14.60 -2.06
C TRP A 44 -2.30 13.72 -2.84
N THR A 45 -1.82 13.10 -3.92
CA THR A 45 -2.66 12.26 -4.78
C THR A 45 -3.19 11.04 -4.03
N ILE A 46 -2.34 10.42 -3.22
CA ILE A 46 -2.70 9.18 -2.53
C ILE A 46 -3.64 9.43 -1.36
N ILE A 47 -3.36 10.46 -0.56
CA ILE A 47 -4.05 10.68 0.70
C ILE A 47 -5.20 11.66 0.56
N TRP A 48 -4.98 12.75 -0.18
CA TRP A 48 -5.89 13.89 -0.17
C TRP A 48 -6.78 14.00 -1.39
N LYS A 49 -6.19 13.90 -2.59
CA LYS A 49 -6.90 14.26 -3.82
C LYS A 49 -8.08 13.35 -4.12
N SER A 50 -7.91 12.07 -3.98
CA SER A 50 -8.96 11.11 -4.30
C SER A 50 -9.84 10.78 -3.10
N GLY A 51 -9.48 11.26 -1.94
CA GLY A 51 -10.22 11.06 -0.69
C GLY A 51 -10.30 9.62 -0.22
N ASN A 52 -10.34 8.66 -1.14
CA ASN A 52 -10.57 7.26 -0.82
C ASN A 52 -9.56 6.30 -1.43
N THR A 53 -8.52 6.79 -2.11
CA THR A 53 -7.59 5.90 -2.81
C THR A 53 -6.97 4.87 -1.86
N ILE A 54 -6.37 5.33 -0.76
CA ILE A 54 -5.72 4.42 0.17
C ILE A 54 -6.73 3.51 0.89
N ASN A 55 -7.93 4.01 1.17
CA ASN A 55 -8.97 3.19 1.79
C ASN A 55 -9.48 2.12 0.83
N SER A 56 -9.62 2.46 -0.44
CA SER A 56 -10.02 1.49 -1.47
C SER A 56 -8.97 0.41 -1.62
N ILE A 57 -7.69 0.77 -1.61
CA ILE A 57 -6.58 -0.18 -1.68
C ILE A 57 -6.61 -1.10 -0.46
N ARG A 58 -6.86 -0.56 0.73
CA ARG A 58 -6.99 -1.38 1.95
C ARG A 58 -8.11 -2.39 1.83
N ASN A 59 -9.24 -2.00 1.25
CA ASN A 59 -10.37 -2.92 1.07
C ASN A 59 -10.04 -4.04 0.08
N ILE A 60 -9.36 -3.71 -1.01
CA ILE A 60 -8.99 -4.70 -2.00
C ILE A 60 -7.93 -5.66 -1.45
N ILE A 61 -6.97 -5.15 -0.70
CA ILE A 61 -5.87 -5.97 -0.18
C ILE A 61 -6.35 -7.01 0.82
N ARG A 62 -7.56 -6.88 1.34
CA ARG A 62 -8.17 -7.88 2.23
C ARG A 62 -8.30 -9.26 1.57
N ILE A 63 -8.34 -9.32 0.24
CA ILE A 63 -8.39 -10.61 -0.44
C ILE A 63 -7.16 -11.47 -0.11
N PHE A 64 -6.03 -10.83 0.18
CA PHE A 64 -4.82 -11.53 0.55
C PHE A 64 -4.80 -12.02 2.00
N TRP A 65 -5.71 -11.53 2.85
CA TRP A 65 -5.81 -11.98 4.24
C TRP A 65 -6.10 -13.48 4.31
N ILE A 66 -6.96 -13.95 3.40
CA ILE A 66 -7.35 -15.36 3.37
C ILE A 66 -6.16 -16.21 2.95
N GLN A 67 -5.42 -15.78 1.93
CA GLN A 67 -4.26 -16.51 1.44
C GLN A 67 -3.15 -16.61 2.49
N LEU A 68 -2.92 -15.52 3.21
CA LEU A 68 -1.86 -15.44 4.21
C LEU A 68 -2.28 -15.94 5.57
N ASN A 69 -3.58 -16.05 5.81
CA ASN A 69 -4.16 -16.31 7.13
C ASN A 69 -3.68 -15.27 8.16
N LYS A 70 -3.52 -14.03 7.70
CA LYS A 70 -3.07 -12.91 8.51
C LYS A 70 -3.74 -11.62 8.05
N LYS A 71 -3.91 -10.68 8.96
CA LYS A 71 -4.40 -9.36 8.63
C LYS A 71 -3.28 -8.51 8.04
N ILE A 72 -3.61 -7.68 7.08
CA ILE A 72 -2.64 -6.79 6.43
C ILE A 72 -3.02 -5.35 6.74
N ASN A 73 -2.05 -4.59 7.25
CA ASN A 73 -2.18 -3.16 7.45
C ASN A 73 -1.27 -2.41 6.49
N ILE A 74 -1.74 -1.28 6.00
CA ILE A 74 -0.94 -0.39 5.17
C ILE A 74 -0.76 0.92 5.92
N LYS A 75 0.51 1.29 6.10
CA LYS A 75 0.90 2.57 6.69
C LYS A 75 1.59 3.40 5.63
N VAL A 76 1.20 4.66 5.51
CA VAL A 76 1.83 5.59 4.57
C VAL A 76 2.72 6.54 5.37
N LEU A 77 3.99 6.61 4.98
CA LEU A 77 4.94 7.52 5.62
C LEU A 77 4.91 8.89 4.95
N ASP A 78 4.97 9.90 5.78
CA ASP A 78 5.06 11.30 5.29
C ASP A 78 6.46 11.61 4.77
#